data_78f1cca307b3b1a501cfbb518e95e949
#
_entry.id   78f1cca307b3b1a501cfbb518e95e949
#
_cell.length_a   1.000
_cell.length_b   1.000
_cell.length_c   1.000
_cell.angle_alpha   90.00
_cell.angle_beta   90.00
_cell.angle_gamma   90.00
#
_symmetry.space_group_name_H-M   'P 1'
#
loop_
_entity.id
_entity.type
_entity.pdbx_description
1 polymer ?
#
loop_
_entity_poly.entity_id
_entity_poly.type
_entity_poly.pdbx_seq_one_letter_code
_entity_poly.pdbx_strand_id
1 'polypeptide(L)'
;SEMCIRDRLMEYVKGLGHEVADLGSDDPIYANTAIEVAKAVAAKEYDRGIIVCGTGIGVSIAANKVKGAYAACIHDVYQAQRAQLSNHANIITMGSQVIGIELAKQLVKEYLSVEWDPNCRSVAKVQRIIDFENEE
;
A
#
# COMPACT_ATOMS: atom_id res chain seq x y z
N SER A 1 14.47 9.87 -8.86
CA SER A 1 13.43 9.24 -9.68
C SER A 1 12.66 8.19 -8.87
N GLU A 2 11.54 7.77 -9.40
CA GLU A 2 10.70 6.73 -8.78
C GLU A 2 11.48 5.42 -8.60
N MET A 3 12.29 5.05 -9.58
CA MET A 3 13.10 3.83 -9.50
C MET A 3 14.12 3.89 -8.38
N CYS A 4 14.80 5.03 -8.21
CA CYS A 4 15.75 5.21 -7.12
C CYS A 4 15.05 5.09 -5.76
N ILE A 5 13.87 5.72 -5.62
CA ILE A 5 13.10 5.64 -4.38
C ILE A 5 12.65 4.21 -4.13
N ARG A 6 12.13 3.52 -5.15
CA ARG A 6 11.68 2.13 -5.02
C ARG A 6 12.81 1.22 -4.55
N ASP A 7 13.98 1.29 -5.20
CA ASP A 7 15.13 0.45 -4.84
C ASP A 7 15.58 0.70 -3.41
N ARG A 8 15.66 1.96 -3.00
CA ARG A 8 16.07 2.33 -1.66
C ARG A 8 15.05 1.89 -0.61
N LEU A 9 13.76 1.97 -0.92
CA LEU A 9 12.72 1.48 -0.03
C LEU A 9 12.79 -0.03 0.13
N MET A 10 13.06 -0.77 -0.95
CA MET A 10 13.20 -2.22 -0.87
C MET A 10 14.34 -2.62 0.05
N GLU A 11 15.51 -1.98 -0.07
CA GLU A 11 16.64 -2.23 0.81
C GLU A 11 16.30 -1.90 2.26
N TYR A 12 15.61 -0.78 2.47
CA TYR A 12 15.23 -0.35 3.81
C TYR A 12 14.28 -1.35 4.46
N VAL A 13 13.27 -1.81 3.74
CA VAL A 13 12.29 -2.78 4.25
C VAL A 13 12.96 -4.12 4.57
N LYS A 14 13.88 -4.57 3.72
CA LYS A 14 14.69 -5.76 4.03
C LYS A 14 15.48 -5.57 5.32
N GLY A 15 16.06 -4.39 5.51
CA GLY A 15 16.81 -4.05 6.72
C GLY A 15 15.96 -4.06 7.98
N LEU A 16 14.63 -3.86 7.85
CA LEU A 16 13.70 -3.95 8.97
C LEU A 16 13.32 -5.40 9.31
N GLY A 17 13.80 -6.37 8.54
CA GLY A 17 13.55 -7.78 8.79
C GLY A 17 12.43 -8.41 7.97
N HIS A 18 11.90 -7.71 6.97
CA HIS A 18 10.85 -8.24 6.12
C HIS A 18 11.40 -8.90 4.86
N GLU A 19 10.67 -9.88 4.34
CA GLU A 19 10.92 -10.41 3.01
C GLU A 19 10.29 -9.48 1.99
N VAL A 20 11.02 -9.16 0.93
CA VAL A 20 10.56 -8.21 -0.09
C VAL A 20 10.65 -8.84 -1.47
N ALA A 21 9.56 -8.73 -2.23
CA ALA A 21 9.53 -9.10 -3.63
C ALA A 21 9.24 -7.86 -4.48
N ASP A 22 9.94 -7.71 -5.59
CA ASP A 22 9.71 -6.61 -6.52
C ASP A 22 8.80 -7.09 -7.65
N LEU A 23 7.56 -6.61 -7.67
CA LEU A 23 6.60 -6.90 -8.72
C LEU A 23 6.55 -5.79 -9.78
N GLY A 24 7.50 -4.85 -9.73
CA GLY A 24 7.61 -3.78 -10.70
C GLY A 24 7.91 -4.29 -12.11
N SER A 25 7.52 -3.51 -13.10
CA SER A 25 7.75 -3.85 -14.50
C SER A 25 8.11 -2.60 -15.29
N ASP A 26 8.53 -2.80 -16.55
CA ASP A 26 8.82 -1.70 -17.46
C ASP A 26 7.59 -1.22 -18.22
N ASP A 27 6.41 -1.72 -17.85
CA ASP A 27 5.15 -1.32 -18.47
C ASP A 27 4.91 0.18 -18.21
N PRO A 28 4.79 1.00 -19.28
CA PRO A 28 4.55 2.44 -19.09
C PRO A 28 3.16 2.75 -18.52
N ILE A 29 2.25 1.80 -18.55
CA ILE A 29 0.91 1.97 -17.98
C ILE A 29 0.95 1.49 -16.53
N TYR A 30 1.14 2.41 -15.58
CA TYR A 30 1.28 2.10 -14.15
C TYR A 30 0.12 1.30 -13.58
N ALA A 31 -1.09 1.48 -14.12
CA ALA A 31 -2.25 0.74 -13.66
C ALA A 31 -2.04 -0.77 -13.75
N ASN A 32 -1.35 -1.25 -14.78
CA ASN A 32 -1.11 -2.69 -14.94
C ASN A 32 -0.26 -3.25 -13.80
N THR A 33 0.80 -2.54 -13.42
CA THR A 33 1.64 -2.94 -12.30
C THR A 33 0.86 -2.89 -10.99
N ALA A 34 0.07 -1.83 -10.78
CA ALA A 34 -0.74 -1.70 -9.57
C ALA A 34 -1.76 -2.83 -9.44
N ILE A 35 -2.38 -3.22 -10.55
CA ILE A 35 -3.34 -4.33 -10.58
C ILE A 35 -2.63 -5.65 -10.20
N GLU A 36 -1.43 -5.90 -10.73
CA GLU A 36 -0.70 -7.12 -10.41
C GLU A 36 -0.33 -7.19 -8.92
N VAL A 37 0.15 -6.09 -8.34
CA VAL A 37 0.43 -6.01 -6.91
C VAL A 37 -0.85 -6.26 -6.11
N ALA A 38 -1.93 -5.61 -6.49
CA ALA A 38 -3.21 -5.73 -5.81
C ALA A 38 -3.73 -7.17 -5.83
N LYS A 39 -3.64 -7.85 -6.97
CA LYS A 39 -4.05 -9.25 -7.09
C LYS A 39 -3.22 -10.16 -6.18
N ALA A 40 -1.91 -9.96 -6.14
CA ALA A 40 -1.02 -10.76 -5.30
C ALA A 40 -1.33 -10.59 -3.82
N VAL A 41 -1.56 -9.34 -3.39
CA VAL A 41 -1.90 -9.04 -1.99
C VAL A 41 -3.29 -9.56 -1.64
N ALA A 42 -4.27 -9.38 -2.53
CA ALA A 42 -5.63 -9.89 -2.32
C ALA A 42 -5.65 -11.42 -2.23
N ALA A 43 -4.79 -12.09 -2.98
CA ALA A 43 -4.66 -13.56 -2.95
C ALA A 43 -3.85 -14.08 -1.76
N LYS A 44 -3.37 -13.18 -0.90
CA LYS A 44 -2.58 -13.53 0.30
C LYS A 44 -1.20 -14.10 -0.03
N GLU A 45 -0.70 -13.86 -1.25
CA GLU A 45 0.68 -14.23 -1.59
C GLU A 45 1.68 -13.35 -0.87
N TYR A 46 1.27 -12.12 -0.53
CA TYR A 46 2.03 -11.16 0.27
C TYR A 46 1.10 -10.54 1.29
N ASP A 47 1.65 -10.18 2.44
CA ASP A 47 0.87 -9.59 3.53
C ASP A 47 0.46 -8.15 3.23
N ARG A 48 1.35 -7.39 2.60
CA ARG A 48 1.14 -5.97 2.31
C ARG A 48 1.83 -5.56 1.02
N GLY A 49 1.29 -4.53 0.38
CA GLY A 49 1.87 -3.95 -0.83
C GLY A 49 2.25 -2.50 -0.63
N ILE A 50 3.31 -2.08 -1.31
CA ILE A 50 3.77 -0.69 -1.33
C ILE A 50 4.00 -0.32 -2.78
N ILE A 51 3.31 0.71 -3.25
CA ILE A 51 3.39 1.14 -4.65
C ILE A 51 3.80 2.60 -4.70
N VAL A 52 4.82 2.92 -5.49
CA VAL A 52 5.29 4.28 -5.67
C VAL A 52 5.15 4.67 -7.14
N CYS A 53 4.56 5.83 -7.38
CA CYS A 53 4.54 6.45 -8.70
C CYS A 53 4.69 7.97 -8.54
N GLY A 54 4.43 8.76 -9.56
CA GLY A 54 4.61 10.21 -9.48
C GLY A 54 3.79 10.88 -8.38
N THR A 55 2.52 10.54 -8.25
CA THR A 55 1.61 11.13 -7.25
C THR A 55 1.06 10.12 -6.27
N GLY A 56 1.10 8.83 -6.59
CA GLY A 56 0.47 7.80 -5.79
C GLY A 56 -1.03 7.66 -6.01
N ILE A 57 -1.63 8.53 -6.80
CA ILE A 57 -3.10 8.59 -6.95
C ILE A 57 -3.63 7.53 -7.92
N GLY A 58 -3.12 7.50 -9.15
CA GLY A 58 -3.60 6.58 -10.17
C GLY A 58 -3.43 5.12 -9.77
N VAL A 59 -2.28 4.79 -9.19
CA VAL A 59 -2.01 3.42 -8.72
C VAL A 59 -2.92 3.03 -7.56
N SER A 60 -3.30 4.00 -6.71
CA SER A 60 -4.26 3.74 -5.63
C SER A 60 -5.64 3.41 -6.19
N ILE A 61 -6.09 4.21 -7.16
CA ILE A 61 -7.39 3.98 -7.81
C ILE A 61 -7.40 2.60 -8.48
N ALA A 62 -6.34 2.28 -9.24
CA ALA A 62 -6.25 1.00 -9.95
C ALA A 62 -6.24 -0.18 -8.97
N ALA A 63 -5.43 -0.11 -7.91
CA ALA A 63 -5.36 -1.18 -6.92
C ALA A 63 -6.71 -1.43 -6.26
N ASN A 64 -7.46 -0.37 -5.97
CA ASN A 64 -8.77 -0.48 -5.32
C ASN A 64 -9.86 -1.09 -6.22
N LYS A 65 -9.61 -1.27 -7.50
CA LYS A 65 -10.55 -1.98 -8.38
C LYS A 65 -10.47 -3.50 -8.23
N VAL A 66 -9.46 -4.01 -7.55
CA VAL A 66 -9.28 -5.45 -7.33
C VAL A 66 -9.98 -5.84 -6.02
N LYS A 67 -10.89 -6.79 -6.08
CA LYS A 67 -11.57 -7.29 -4.87
C LYS A 67 -10.54 -7.86 -3.88
N GLY A 68 -10.64 -7.44 -2.63
CA GLY A 68 -9.72 -7.87 -1.59
C GLY A 68 -8.48 -6.99 -1.45
N ALA A 69 -8.32 -6.00 -2.34
CA ALA A 69 -7.24 -5.02 -2.24
C ALA A 69 -7.81 -3.70 -1.71
N TYR A 70 -7.17 -3.16 -0.69
CA TYR A 70 -7.59 -1.91 -0.04
C TYR A 70 -6.37 -1.02 0.04
N ALA A 71 -6.26 -0.08 -0.89
CA ALA A 71 -5.10 0.78 -1.05
C ALA A 71 -5.38 2.18 -0.53
N ALA A 72 -4.44 2.72 0.22
CA ALA A 72 -4.49 4.08 0.73
C ALA A 72 -3.32 4.89 0.17
N CYS A 73 -3.62 6.04 -0.44
CA CYS A 73 -2.60 6.98 -0.88
C CYS A 73 -2.26 7.88 0.32
N ILE A 74 -1.03 7.77 0.84
CA ILE A 74 -0.65 8.43 2.09
C ILE A 74 0.64 9.20 1.94
N HIS A 75 0.73 10.33 2.62
CA HIS A 75 1.91 11.19 2.58
C HIS A 75 2.32 11.77 3.94
N ASP A 76 1.73 11.29 5.04
CA ASP A 76 2.16 11.68 6.38
C ASP A 76 2.11 10.50 7.35
N VAL A 77 2.74 10.68 8.51
CA VAL A 77 2.89 9.63 9.51
C VAL A 77 1.54 9.17 10.07
N TYR A 78 0.65 10.11 10.35
CA TYR A 78 -0.66 9.77 10.90
C TYR A 78 -1.46 8.92 9.90
N GLN A 79 -1.47 9.31 8.63
CA GLN A 79 -2.12 8.52 7.59
C GLN A 79 -1.50 7.13 7.46
N ALA A 80 -0.18 7.03 7.56
CA ALA A 80 0.52 5.73 7.46
C ALA A 80 0.07 4.78 8.57
N GLN A 81 -0.06 5.29 9.80
CA GLN A 81 -0.54 4.50 10.92
C GLN A 81 -2.01 4.13 10.76
N ARG A 82 -2.85 5.13 10.44
CA ARG A 82 -4.30 4.92 10.36
C ARG A 82 -4.73 4.11 9.14
N ALA A 83 -3.91 4.05 8.10
CA ALA A 83 -4.19 3.18 6.95
C ALA A 83 -4.40 1.74 7.43
N GLN A 84 -3.55 1.25 8.31
CA GLN A 84 -3.70 -0.08 8.89
C GLN A 84 -4.64 -0.08 10.09
N LEU A 85 -4.42 0.80 11.06
CA LEU A 85 -5.14 0.77 12.32
C LEU A 85 -6.63 1.10 12.20
N SER A 86 -7.01 1.99 11.29
CA SER A 86 -8.41 2.41 11.13
C SER A 86 -9.10 1.79 9.93
N ASN A 87 -8.36 1.45 8.88
CA ASN A 87 -8.94 1.08 7.60
C ASN A 87 -8.54 -0.31 7.12
N HIS A 88 -7.66 -0.97 7.84
CA HIS A 88 -7.16 -2.29 7.47
C HIS A 88 -6.65 -2.31 6.03
N ALA A 89 -6.00 -1.24 5.61
CA ALA A 89 -5.45 -1.15 4.25
C ALA A 89 -4.27 -2.11 4.11
N ASN A 90 -4.33 -2.97 3.11
CA ASN A 90 -3.25 -3.92 2.84
C ASN A 90 -2.25 -3.41 1.81
N ILE A 91 -2.50 -2.22 1.25
CA ILE A 91 -1.60 -1.57 0.30
C ILE A 91 -1.53 -0.09 0.67
N ILE A 92 -0.32 0.48 0.58
CA ILE A 92 -0.18 1.94 0.60
C ILE A 92 0.47 2.39 -0.70
N THR A 93 0.11 3.58 -1.14
CA THR A 93 0.72 4.20 -2.31
C THR A 93 1.28 5.57 -1.94
N MET A 94 2.33 5.99 -2.64
CA MET A 94 3.01 7.26 -2.38
C MET A 94 3.47 7.87 -3.69
N GLY A 95 3.64 9.20 -3.68
CA GLY A 95 4.12 9.93 -4.85
C GLY A 95 5.57 10.38 -4.70
N SER A 96 6.44 9.95 -5.61
CA SER A 96 7.85 10.34 -5.61
C SER A 96 8.04 11.82 -5.91
N GLN A 97 7.05 12.47 -6.54
CA GLN A 97 7.08 13.91 -6.79
C GLN A 97 6.48 14.70 -5.63
N VAL A 98 5.92 14.04 -4.64
CA VAL A 98 5.27 14.67 -3.48
C VAL A 98 6.17 14.61 -2.27
N ILE A 99 6.85 13.49 -2.05
CA ILE A 99 7.72 13.30 -0.89
C ILE A 99 9.09 12.78 -1.31
N GLY A 100 10.09 13.01 -0.46
CA GLY A 100 11.43 12.49 -0.66
C GLY A 100 11.61 11.14 0.00
N ILE A 101 12.80 10.57 -0.17
CA ILE A 101 13.10 9.21 0.30
C ILE A 101 13.08 9.10 1.83
N GLU A 102 13.53 10.11 2.56
CA GLU A 102 13.57 10.01 4.02
C GLU A 102 12.18 9.96 4.62
N LEU A 103 11.25 10.76 4.12
CA LEU A 103 9.85 10.67 4.57
C LEU A 103 9.24 9.35 4.11
N ALA A 104 9.50 8.92 2.89
CA ALA A 104 8.98 7.65 2.39
C ALA A 104 9.40 6.49 3.30
N LYS A 105 10.66 6.44 3.72
CA LYS A 105 11.15 5.43 4.67
C LYS A 105 10.36 5.47 5.98
N GLN A 106 10.15 6.66 6.51
CA GLN A 106 9.42 6.83 7.76
C GLN A 106 7.98 6.34 7.64
N LEU A 107 7.31 6.68 6.54
CA LEU A 107 5.93 6.26 6.31
C LEU A 107 5.81 4.74 6.17
N VAL A 108 6.73 4.13 5.44
CA VAL A 108 6.76 2.67 5.28
C VAL A 108 6.99 1.98 6.62
N LYS A 109 7.95 2.47 7.41
CA LYS A 109 8.22 1.94 8.74
C LYS A 109 6.99 2.02 9.64
N GLU A 110 6.33 3.17 9.68
CA GLU A 110 5.14 3.35 10.49
C GLU A 110 4.01 2.42 10.06
N TYR A 111 3.79 2.30 8.76
CA TYR A 111 2.75 1.43 8.23
C TYR A 111 3.01 -0.05 8.56
N LEU A 112 4.26 -0.50 8.39
CA LEU A 112 4.62 -1.90 8.63
C LEU A 112 4.74 -2.26 10.11
N SER A 113 4.82 -1.26 11.00
CA SER A 113 4.99 -1.49 12.44
C SER A 113 3.68 -1.71 13.18
N VAL A 114 2.54 -1.49 12.53
CA VAL A 114 1.23 -1.58 13.19
C VAL A 114 0.40 -2.71 12.55
N GLU A 115 -0.47 -3.30 13.37
CA GLU A 115 -1.32 -4.39 12.94
C GLU A 115 -2.79 -4.04 13.17
N TRP A 116 -3.65 -4.61 12.34
CA TRP A 116 -5.09 -4.46 12.48
C TRP A 116 -5.58 -5.20 13.73
N ASP A 117 -6.36 -4.50 14.54
CA ASP A 117 -7.02 -5.11 15.69
C ASP A 117 -8.48 -5.44 15.30
N PRO A 118 -8.85 -6.72 15.22
CA PRO A 118 -10.19 -7.12 14.83
C PRO A 118 -11.28 -6.74 15.84
N ASN A 119 -10.88 -6.21 17.00
CA ASN A 119 -11.82 -5.77 18.03
C ASN A 119 -11.87 -4.24 18.16
N CYS A 120 -11.25 -3.51 17.24
CA CYS A 120 -11.23 -2.05 17.33
C CYS A 120 -12.59 -1.45 16.91
N ARG A 121 -12.78 -0.17 17.27
CA ARG A 121 -14.03 0.54 16.97
C ARG A 121 -14.27 0.81 15.49
N SER A 122 -13.26 0.59 14.64
CA SER A 122 -13.37 0.82 13.20
C SER A 122 -13.86 -0.42 12.43
N VAL A 123 -14.03 -1.56 13.09
CA VAL A 123 -14.42 -2.82 12.43
C VAL A 123 -15.70 -2.66 11.61
N ALA A 124 -16.72 -2.02 12.16
CA ALA A 124 -18.00 -1.87 11.45
C ALA A 124 -17.84 -1.07 10.16
N LYS A 125 -16.98 -0.04 10.16
CA LYS A 125 -16.73 0.78 8.98
C LYS A 125 -16.00 -0.02 7.89
N VAL A 126 -14.99 -0.76 8.28
CA VAL A 126 -14.23 -1.61 7.35
C VAL A 126 -15.14 -2.72 6.80
N GLN A 127 -15.95 -3.32 7.66
CA GLN A 127 -16.87 -4.37 7.23
C GLN A 127 -17.88 -3.86 6.22
N ARG A 128 -18.36 -2.61 6.35
CA ARG A 128 -19.28 -2.03 5.37
C ARG A 128 -18.65 -1.95 3.98
N ILE A 129 -17.39 -1.60 3.90
CA ILE A 129 -16.67 -1.54 2.62
C ILE A 129 -16.59 -2.94 1.99
N ILE A 130 -16.24 -3.93 2.81
CA ILE A 130 -16.14 -5.33 2.35
C ILE A 130 -17.50 -5.85 1.90
N ASP A 131 -18.56 -5.57 2.66
CA ASP A 131 -19.91 -6.00 2.32
C ASP A 131 -20.38 -5.39 1.00
N PHE A 132 -20.13 -4.09 0.82
CA PHE A 132 -20.49 -3.41 -0.42
C PHE A 132 -19.75 -4.01 -1.62
N GLU A 133 -18.46 -4.28 -1.46
CA GLU A 133 -17.64 -4.91 -2.50
C GLU A 133 -18.24 -6.25 -2.94
N ASN A 134 -18.78 -7.01 -2.01
CA ASN A 134 -19.33 -8.34 -2.27
C ASN A 134 -20.81 -8.32 -2.66
N GLU A 135 -21.46 -7.18 -2.70
CA GLU A 135 -22.85 -7.03 -3.20
C GLU A 135 -22.94 -7.18 -4.71
N GLU A 136 -21.82 -7.11 -5.41
CA GLU A 136 -21.78 -7.16 -6.87
C GLU A 136 -21.54 -8.55 -7.43
#